data_d62874f6693bb1613f4f8a70867c2599
#
_entry.id   d62874f6693bb1613f4f8a70867c2599
#
_cell.length_a   1.000
_cell.length_b   1.000
_cell.length_c   1.000
_cell.angle_alpha   90.00
_cell.angle_beta   90.00
_cell.angle_gamma   90.00
#
_symmetry.space_group_name_H-M   'P 1'
#
loop_
_entity.id
_entity.type
_entity.pdbx_description
1 polymer ?
#
loop_
_entity_poly.entity_id
_entity_poly.type
_entity_poly.pdbx_seq_one_letter_code
_entity_poly.pdbx_strand_id
1 'polypeptide(L)'
;MSTEPVNLSDYDFIDFGASKGGCIEFAMDRLGGQRGLGIDINTNKAEEMRRNGYDCIEGDITKLALPGKSVRFVTMSHILEHLPDLLSVEEAIKSAAHVASDFLFIQGPFFDADEFLKKQGLRFFWSYWTGHICHLTTWQLKEILFNLGLPEHLIMVREVLMDSSDPAIHPLASPINQHEYIPEVHPEKSFITFSPPLYKEIVCYVRLRPLTNWDTIIKARKGCYLFEPKQP
;
A
#
# COMPACT_ATOMS: atom_id res chain seq x y z
N MET A 1 -23.68 -17.23 -9.87
CA MET A 1 -23.11 -15.95 -9.42
C MET A 1 -24.17 -14.90 -9.70
N SER A 2 -24.69 -14.21 -8.68
CA SER A 2 -25.70 -13.18 -8.91
C SER A 2 -25.04 -12.01 -9.63
N THR A 3 -25.58 -11.66 -10.80
CA THR A 3 -25.12 -10.56 -11.67
C THR A 3 -25.77 -9.22 -11.29
N GLU A 4 -26.28 -9.09 -10.06
CA GLU A 4 -26.82 -7.82 -9.62
C GLU A 4 -25.68 -6.82 -9.40
N PRO A 5 -25.80 -5.61 -9.96
CA PRO A 5 -24.81 -4.56 -9.73
C PRO A 5 -24.74 -4.24 -8.23
N VAL A 6 -23.53 -4.26 -7.67
CA VAL A 6 -23.34 -3.91 -6.27
C VAL A 6 -23.78 -2.46 -6.05
N ASN A 7 -24.70 -2.27 -5.12
CA ASN A 7 -25.12 -0.92 -4.72
C ASN A 7 -24.05 -0.28 -3.83
N LEU A 8 -23.22 0.61 -4.38
CA LEU A 8 -22.14 1.27 -3.65
C LEU A 8 -22.64 2.29 -2.61
N SER A 9 -23.91 2.71 -2.65
CA SER A 9 -24.46 3.66 -1.66
C SER A 9 -24.47 3.13 -0.23
N ASP A 10 -24.32 1.81 -0.05
CA ASP A 10 -24.29 1.17 1.25
C ASP A 10 -22.89 1.17 1.89
N TYR A 11 -21.87 1.66 1.16
CA TYR A 11 -20.48 1.62 1.60
C TYR A 11 -19.87 3.02 1.71
N ASP A 12 -19.11 3.24 2.77
CA ASP A 12 -18.32 4.46 2.96
C ASP A 12 -17.03 4.45 2.16
N PHE A 13 -16.42 3.26 2.01
CA PHE A 13 -15.13 3.11 1.37
C PHE A 13 -14.99 1.75 0.67
N ILE A 14 -13.98 1.69 -0.19
CA ILE A 14 -13.58 0.45 -0.85
C ILE A 14 -12.12 0.16 -0.54
N ASP A 15 -11.80 -1.11 -0.29
CA ASP A 15 -10.43 -1.60 -0.12
C ASP A 15 -10.02 -2.38 -1.38
N PHE A 16 -9.04 -1.85 -2.13
CA PHE A 16 -8.48 -2.45 -3.33
C PHE A 16 -7.40 -3.46 -2.97
N GLY A 17 -7.55 -4.72 -3.39
CA GLY A 17 -6.68 -5.82 -3.00
C GLY A 17 -6.93 -6.26 -1.56
N ALA A 18 -8.19 -6.34 -1.17
CA ALA A 18 -8.62 -6.50 0.21
C ALA A 18 -8.16 -7.78 0.92
N SER A 19 -7.70 -8.80 0.17
CA SER A 19 -7.19 -10.07 0.71
C SER A 19 -8.15 -10.67 1.75
N LYS A 20 -7.78 -10.71 3.03
CA LYS A 20 -8.59 -11.26 4.14
C LYS A 20 -9.36 -10.21 4.96
N GLY A 21 -9.30 -8.93 4.57
CA GLY A 21 -10.05 -7.84 5.21
C GLY A 21 -9.29 -7.03 6.27
N GLY A 22 -7.99 -7.26 6.47
CA GLY A 22 -7.23 -6.54 7.51
C GLY A 22 -7.19 -5.02 7.33
N CYS A 23 -7.22 -4.52 6.10
CA CYS A 23 -7.27 -3.08 5.85
C CYS A 23 -8.68 -2.52 6.07
N ILE A 24 -9.74 -3.32 5.94
CA ILE A 24 -11.12 -2.91 6.29
C ILE A 24 -11.19 -2.52 7.78
N GLU A 25 -10.68 -3.37 8.67
CA GLU A 25 -10.66 -3.07 10.11
C GLU A 25 -9.88 -1.79 10.40
N PHE A 26 -8.68 -1.65 9.81
CA PHE A 26 -7.88 -0.44 9.97
C PHE A 26 -8.63 0.80 9.48
N ALA A 27 -9.32 0.74 8.35
CA ALA A 27 -10.05 1.85 7.79
C ALA A 27 -11.24 2.27 8.68
N MET A 28 -11.93 1.30 9.28
CA MET A 28 -12.99 1.56 10.25
C MET A 28 -12.45 2.19 11.54
N ASP A 29 -11.38 1.65 12.10
CA ASP A 29 -10.82 2.10 13.38
C ASP A 29 -10.08 3.43 13.28
N ARG A 30 -9.44 3.72 12.15
CA ARG A 30 -8.44 4.78 12.05
C ARG A 30 -8.72 5.85 11.00
N LEU A 31 -9.42 5.49 9.91
CA LEU A 31 -9.72 6.42 8.82
C LEU A 31 -11.16 6.96 8.87
N GLY A 32 -11.95 6.52 9.84
CA GLY A 32 -13.33 6.97 10.05
C GLY A 32 -14.34 6.37 9.06
N GLY A 33 -14.04 5.19 8.51
CA GLY A 33 -14.99 4.39 7.76
C GLY A 33 -16.02 3.71 8.68
N GLN A 34 -17.22 3.45 8.18
CA GLN A 34 -18.26 2.71 8.92
C GLN A 34 -18.49 1.35 8.29
N ARG A 35 -18.60 1.29 6.96
CA ARG A 35 -18.79 0.05 6.20
C ARG A 35 -17.93 0.07 4.95
N GLY A 36 -17.09 -0.96 4.78
CA GLY A 36 -16.18 -1.12 3.65
C GLY A 36 -16.58 -2.27 2.74
N LEU A 37 -16.30 -2.11 1.44
CA LEU A 37 -16.37 -3.16 0.44
C LEU A 37 -14.96 -3.55 0.01
N GLY A 38 -14.59 -4.82 0.12
CA GLY A 38 -13.35 -5.33 -0.42
C GLY A 38 -13.46 -5.66 -1.90
N ILE A 39 -12.38 -5.44 -2.65
CA ILE A 39 -12.23 -5.93 -4.03
C ILE A 39 -10.92 -6.71 -4.11
N ASP A 40 -10.99 -7.96 -4.56
CA ASP A 40 -9.80 -8.78 -4.81
C ASP A 40 -9.99 -9.59 -6.10
N ILE A 41 -8.92 -9.73 -6.89
CA ILE A 41 -8.95 -10.51 -8.14
C ILE A 41 -8.93 -12.02 -7.86
N ASN A 42 -8.50 -12.42 -6.67
CA ASN A 42 -8.40 -13.80 -6.26
C ASN A 42 -9.70 -14.29 -5.62
N THR A 43 -10.41 -15.14 -6.33
CA THR A 43 -11.70 -15.73 -5.88
C THR A 43 -11.61 -16.35 -4.49
N ASN A 44 -10.53 -17.10 -4.19
CA ASN A 44 -10.39 -17.75 -2.89
C ASN A 44 -10.23 -16.75 -1.75
N LYS A 45 -9.48 -15.64 -1.97
CA LYS A 45 -9.35 -14.56 -1.00
C LYS A 45 -10.69 -13.84 -0.79
N ALA A 46 -11.40 -13.53 -1.88
CA ALA A 46 -12.73 -12.92 -1.80
C ALA A 46 -13.73 -13.79 -1.03
N GLU A 47 -13.69 -15.12 -1.23
CA GLU A 47 -14.51 -16.07 -0.47
C GLU A 47 -14.11 -16.17 1.01
N GLU A 48 -12.79 -16.17 1.30
CA GLU A 48 -12.30 -16.16 2.68
C GLU A 48 -12.74 -14.89 3.40
N MET A 49 -12.63 -13.72 2.74
CA MET A 49 -13.07 -12.44 3.28
C MET A 49 -14.58 -12.46 3.61
N ARG A 50 -15.43 -12.97 2.70
CA ARG A 50 -16.87 -13.15 2.95
C ARG A 50 -17.15 -14.09 4.12
N ARG A 51 -16.40 -15.18 4.26
CA ARG A 51 -16.50 -16.09 5.42
C ARG A 51 -16.11 -15.42 6.73
N ASN A 52 -15.22 -14.43 6.69
CA ASN A 52 -14.83 -13.61 7.84
C ASN A 52 -15.86 -12.51 8.17
N GLY A 53 -16.98 -12.44 7.43
CA GLY A 53 -18.06 -11.49 7.69
C GLY A 53 -17.94 -10.14 7.00
N TYR A 54 -17.00 -9.98 6.09
CA TYR A 54 -16.83 -8.75 5.31
C TYR A 54 -17.50 -8.86 3.93
N ASP A 55 -17.98 -7.75 3.43
CA ASP A 55 -18.47 -7.64 2.06
C ASP A 55 -17.27 -7.61 1.09
N CYS A 56 -17.28 -8.48 0.10
CA CYS A 56 -16.23 -8.56 -0.92
C CYS A 56 -16.78 -8.94 -2.27
N ILE A 57 -16.27 -8.32 -3.32
CA ILE A 57 -16.50 -8.70 -4.72
C ILE A 57 -15.18 -9.11 -5.38
N GLU A 58 -15.29 -10.02 -6.35
CA GLU A 58 -14.18 -10.36 -7.23
C GLU A 58 -14.05 -9.29 -8.32
N GLY A 59 -12.82 -8.76 -8.52
CA GLY A 59 -12.60 -7.73 -9.54
C GLY A 59 -11.13 -7.36 -9.73
N ASP A 60 -10.82 -6.92 -10.93
CA ASP A 60 -9.51 -6.37 -11.30
C ASP A 60 -9.51 -4.85 -11.07
N ILE A 61 -8.76 -4.39 -10.07
CA ILE A 61 -8.70 -2.98 -9.65
C ILE A 61 -8.18 -2.03 -10.75
N THR A 62 -7.52 -2.55 -11.77
CA THR A 62 -7.03 -1.77 -12.92
C THR A 62 -8.10 -1.57 -14.00
N LYS A 63 -9.23 -2.30 -13.93
CA LYS A 63 -10.28 -2.34 -14.97
C LYS A 63 -11.69 -2.12 -14.42
N LEU A 64 -11.81 -1.59 -13.21
CA LEU A 64 -13.11 -1.41 -12.57
C LEU A 64 -13.96 -0.36 -13.29
N ALA A 65 -15.18 -0.73 -13.62
CA ALA A 65 -16.19 0.18 -14.16
C ALA A 65 -17.19 0.58 -13.05
N LEU A 66 -16.70 1.24 -12.01
CA LEU A 66 -17.51 1.73 -10.90
C LEU A 66 -17.95 3.19 -11.13
N PRO A 67 -19.10 3.61 -10.60
CA PRO A 67 -19.54 5.00 -10.69
C PRO A 67 -18.55 5.94 -9.99
N GLY A 68 -18.29 7.10 -10.59
CA GLY A 68 -17.40 8.09 -10.00
C GLY A 68 -17.97 8.69 -8.72
N LYS A 69 -17.08 8.98 -7.74
CA LYS A 69 -17.43 9.62 -6.45
C LYS A 69 -18.52 8.86 -5.67
N SER A 70 -18.54 7.55 -5.80
CA SER A 70 -19.55 6.68 -5.19
C SER A 70 -19.25 6.28 -3.75
N VAL A 71 -17.99 6.44 -3.29
CA VAL A 71 -17.59 6.25 -1.91
C VAL A 71 -16.76 7.42 -1.41
N ARG A 72 -16.61 7.54 -0.08
CA ARG A 72 -15.83 8.62 0.51
C ARG A 72 -14.33 8.46 0.26
N PHE A 73 -13.79 7.26 0.43
CA PHE A 73 -12.36 7.02 0.22
C PHE A 73 -12.08 5.59 -0.30
N VAL A 74 -10.87 5.41 -0.81
CA VAL A 74 -10.35 4.11 -1.22
C VAL A 74 -9.04 3.84 -0.49
N THR A 75 -8.86 2.61 -0.02
CA THR A 75 -7.62 2.12 0.56
C THR A 75 -6.92 1.16 -0.41
N MET A 76 -5.60 1.24 -0.45
CA MET A 76 -4.70 0.36 -1.20
C MET A 76 -3.53 0.01 -0.28
N SER A 77 -3.64 -1.12 0.43
CA SER A 77 -2.63 -1.53 1.40
C SER A 77 -1.96 -2.83 0.96
N HIS A 78 -0.65 -2.77 0.69
CA HIS A 78 0.14 -3.91 0.24
C HIS A 78 -0.47 -4.61 -0.98
N ILE A 79 -0.80 -3.83 -2.00
CA ILE A 79 -1.37 -4.31 -3.26
C ILE A 79 -0.60 -3.81 -4.47
N LEU A 80 -0.05 -2.60 -4.46
CA LEU A 80 0.58 -2.00 -5.64
C LEU A 80 1.86 -2.73 -6.05
N GLU A 81 2.60 -3.29 -5.11
CA GLU A 81 3.78 -4.13 -5.34
C GLU A 81 3.46 -5.46 -6.05
N HIS A 82 2.22 -5.89 -6.03
CA HIS A 82 1.75 -7.11 -6.71
C HIS A 82 1.29 -6.88 -8.15
N LEU A 83 1.16 -5.63 -8.56
CA LEU A 83 0.78 -5.30 -9.94
C LEU A 83 1.94 -5.56 -10.91
N PRO A 84 1.67 -5.87 -12.19
CA PRO A 84 2.71 -6.29 -13.12
C PRO A 84 3.73 -5.20 -13.46
N ASP A 85 3.33 -3.92 -13.42
CA ASP A 85 4.15 -2.79 -13.84
C ASP A 85 3.62 -1.45 -13.31
N LEU A 86 4.38 -0.37 -13.54
CA LEU A 86 4.01 1.00 -13.14
C LEU A 86 2.77 1.53 -13.87
N LEU A 87 2.48 1.06 -15.09
CA LEU A 87 1.27 1.46 -15.81
C LEU A 87 0.03 0.90 -15.11
N SER A 88 0.09 -0.35 -14.67
CA SER A 88 -0.97 -0.97 -13.87
C SER A 88 -1.17 -0.28 -12.52
N VAL A 89 -0.07 0.19 -11.89
CA VAL A 89 -0.14 1.03 -10.68
C VAL A 89 -0.86 2.34 -10.95
N GLU A 90 -0.52 3.02 -12.05
CA GLU A 90 -1.16 4.26 -12.48
C GLU A 90 -2.66 4.07 -12.72
N GLU A 91 -3.06 3.01 -13.45
CA GLU A 91 -4.48 2.69 -13.71
C GLU A 91 -5.25 2.35 -12.41
N ALA A 92 -4.63 1.62 -11.46
CA ALA A 92 -5.25 1.34 -10.17
C ALA A 92 -5.47 2.62 -9.34
N ILE A 93 -4.47 3.51 -9.27
CA ILE A 93 -4.60 4.80 -8.57
C ILE A 93 -5.63 5.71 -9.25
N LYS A 94 -5.67 5.76 -10.57
CA LYS A 94 -6.66 6.50 -11.37
C LYS A 94 -8.07 5.98 -11.12
N SER A 95 -8.25 4.67 -11.11
CA SER A 95 -9.52 4.02 -10.77
C SER A 95 -9.97 4.39 -9.35
N ALA A 96 -9.07 4.31 -8.37
CA ALA A 96 -9.34 4.70 -6.99
C ALA A 96 -9.74 6.19 -6.88
N ALA A 97 -9.01 7.10 -7.56
CA ALA A 97 -9.30 8.53 -7.57
C ALA A 97 -10.63 8.86 -8.28
N HIS A 98 -11.04 8.06 -9.26
CA HIS A 98 -12.36 8.19 -9.90
C HIS A 98 -13.49 7.85 -8.93
N VAL A 99 -13.36 6.76 -8.20
CA VAL A 99 -14.41 6.21 -7.33
C VAL A 99 -14.52 6.97 -5.99
N ALA A 100 -13.40 7.42 -5.42
CA ALA A 100 -13.36 8.15 -4.16
C ALA A 100 -13.74 9.63 -4.32
N SER A 101 -14.45 10.20 -3.32
CA SER A 101 -14.78 11.62 -3.26
C SER A 101 -13.82 12.43 -2.39
N ASP A 102 -13.27 11.85 -1.33
CA ASP A 102 -12.58 12.55 -0.25
C ASP A 102 -11.06 12.39 -0.31
N PHE A 103 -10.57 11.16 -0.25
CA PHE A 103 -9.14 10.87 -0.23
C PHE A 103 -8.82 9.43 -0.64
N LEU A 104 -7.51 9.18 -0.90
CA LEU A 104 -6.95 7.84 -1.02
C LEU A 104 -5.97 7.60 0.12
N PHE A 105 -5.91 6.37 0.59
CA PHE A 105 -4.89 5.85 1.49
C PHE A 105 -4.10 4.76 0.78
N ILE A 106 -2.79 4.92 0.68
CA ILE A 106 -1.87 3.97 0.05
C ILE A 106 -0.81 3.59 1.07
N GLN A 107 -0.55 2.29 1.23
CA GLN A 107 0.53 1.76 2.06
C GLN A 107 1.19 0.59 1.33
N GLY A 108 2.51 0.50 1.41
CA GLY A 108 3.25 -0.60 0.79
C GLY A 108 4.69 -0.66 1.29
N PRO A 109 5.46 -1.66 0.84
CA PRO A 109 6.87 -1.80 1.21
C PRO A 109 7.71 -0.65 0.66
N PHE A 110 8.80 -0.34 1.38
CA PHE A 110 9.78 0.65 0.94
C PHE A 110 10.85 -0.02 0.07
N PHE A 111 10.97 0.40 -1.19
CA PHE A 111 11.93 -0.15 -2.16
C PHE A 111 13.07 0.81 -2.51
N ASP A 112 13.06 2.06 -2.03
CA ASP A 112 14.04 3.09 -2.42
C ASP A 112 15.48 2.74 -2.05
N ALA A 113 15.69 1.81 -1.10
CA ALA A 113 17.01 1.38 -0.67
C ALA A 113 17.51 0.08 -1.32
N ASP A 114 16.78 -0.51 -2.25
CA ASP A 114 17.12 -1.81 -2.85
C ASP A 114 18.51 -1.82 -3.48
N GLU A 115 18.84 -0.82 -4.29
CA GLU A 115 20.14 -0.72 -4.94
C GLU A 115 21.29 -0.45 -3.95
N PHE A 116 21.02 0.31 -2.89
CA PHE A 116 21.99 0.53 -1.82
C PHE A 116 22.29 -0.78 -1.09
N LEU A 117 21.27 -1.48 -0.63
CA LEU A 117 21.41 -2.75 0.09
C LEU A 117 22.10 -3.81 -0.77
N LYS A 118 21.75 -3.91 -2.05
CA LYS A 118 22.35 -4.84 -3.00
C LYS A 118 23.87 -4.63 -3.14
N LYS A 119 24.33 -3.37 -3.19
CA LYS A 119 25.76 -3.04 -3.21
C LYS A 119 26.50 -3.47 -1.93
N GLN A 120 25.77 -3.62 -0.83
CA GLN A 120 26.31 -4.10 0.46
C GLN A 120 26.19 -5.63 0.62
N GLY A 121 25.73 -6.36 -0.41
CA GLY A 121 25.49 -7.80 -0.31
C GLY A 121 24.21 -8.14 0.49
N LEU A 122 23.31 -7.17 0.69
CA LEU A 122 22.09 -7.26 1.48
C LEU A 122 20.85 -6.97 0.62
N ARG A 123 19.68 -7.27 1.18
CA ARG A 123 18.37 -6.96 0.60
C ARG A 123 17.31 -6.88 1.68
N PHE A 124 16.20 -6.23 1.41
CA PHE A 124 14.97 -6.48 2.15
C PHE A 124 14.39 -7.86 1.79
N PHE A 125 13.70 -8.52 2.73
CA PHE A 125 13.05 -9.79 2.41
C PHE A 125 11.97 -9.61 1.33
N TRP A 126 11.23 -8.50 1.37
CA TRP A 126 10.14 -8.22 0.42
C TRP A 126 10.63 -7.92 -0.99
N SER A 127 11.86 -7.43 -1.19
CA SER A 127 12.41 -7.15 -2.53
C SER A 127 12.65 -8.40 -3.37
N TYR A 128 12.70 -9.58 -2.75
CA TYR A 128 12.84 -10.87 -3.42
C TYR A 128 11.66 -11.82 -3.10
N TRP A 129 10.53 -11.24 -2.72
CA TRP A 129 9.28 -11.98 -2.56
C TRP A 129 8.67 -12.25 -3.93
N THR A 130 8.33 -13.51 -4.24
CA THR A 130 7.87 -13.90 -5.60
C THR A 130 6.65 -13.14 -6.08
N GLY A 131 5.79 -12.70 -5.18
CA GLY A 131 4.58 -11.93 -5.52
C GLY A 131 4.81 -10.43 -5.66
N HIS A 132 6.00 -9.89 -5.30
CA HIS A 132 6.32 -8.46 -5.43
C HIS A 132 7.02 -8.22 -6.76
N ILE A 133 6.23 -7.93 -7.79
CA ILE A 133 6.71 -7.78 -9.16
C ILE A 133 7.07 -6.31 -9.45
N CYS A 134 6.33 -5.37 -8.85
CA CYS A 134 6.52 -3.93 -9.04
C CYS A 134 7.18 -3.31 -7.80
N HIS A 135 8.46 -2.99 -7.89
CA HIS A 135 9.19 -2.29 -6.82
C HIS A 135 8.94 -0.78 -6.90
N LEU A 136 7.76 -0.36 -6.46
CA LEU A 136 7.34 1.03 -6.50
C LEU A 136 8.12 1.88 -5.50
N THR A 137 8.98 2.78 -6.00
CA THR A 137 9.71 3.75 -5.17
C THR A 137 8.83 4.95 -4.80
N THR A 138 9.22 5.67 -3.75
CA THR A 138 8.53 6.90 -3.34
C THR A 138 8.55 7.96 -4.43
N TRP A 139 9.64 8.05 -5.20
CA TRP A 139 9.76 8.97 -6.32
C TRP A 139 8.80 8.62 -7.46
N GLN A 140 8.73 7.35 -7.86
CA GLN A 140 7.80 6.88 -8.88
C GLN A 140 6.34 7.10 -8.46
N LEU A 141 5.99 6.83 -7.21
CA LEU A 141 4.66 7.13 -6.69
C LEU A 141 4.34 8.62 -6.81
N LYS A 142 5.28 9.50 -6.44
CA LYS A 142 5.11 10.96 -6.56
C LYS A 142 4.91 11.39 -8.01
N GLU A 143 5.67 10.84 -8.95
CA GLU A 143 5.53 11.14 -10.39
C GLU A 143 4.17 10.68 -10.93
N ILE A 144 3.73 9.48 -10.58
CA ILE A 144 2.40 8.96 -10.97
C ILE A 144 1.30 9.89 -10.45
N LEU A 145 1.33 10.27 -9.16
CA LEU A 145 0.34 11.16 -8.58
C LEU A 145 0.33 12.54 -9.27
N PHE A 146 1.50 13.08 -9.59
CA PHE A 146 1.61 14.35 -10.31
C PHE A 146 1.03 14.26 -11.72
N ASN A 147 1.35 13.22 -12.47
CA ASN A 147 0.87 12.99 -13.85
C ASN A 147 -0.65 12.77 -13.90
N LEU A 148 -1.22 12.16 -12.87
CA LEU A 148 -2.67 11.99 -12.71
C LEU A 148 -3.40 13.27 -12.27
N GLY A 149 -2.68 14.38 -12.05
CA GLY A 149 -3.29 15.63 -11.57
C GLY A 149 -3.72 15.57 -10.11
N LEU A 150 -3.04 14.80 -9.28
CA LEU A 150 -3.29 14.61 -7.85
C LEU A 150 -2.18 15.27 -7.00
N PRO A 151 -2.01 16.62 -7.05
CA PRO A 151 -0.88 17.30 -6.43
C PRO A 151 -0.97 17.37 -4.90
N GLU A 152 -2.18 17.25 -4.33
CA GLU A 152 -2.41 17.32 -2.89
C GLU A 152 -2.20 15.95 -2.24
N HIS A 153 -0.94 15.55 -2.12
CA HIS A 153 -0.56 14.29 -1.49
C HIS A 153 0.52 14.46 -0.43
N LEU A 154 0.55 13.53 0.51
CA LEU A 154 1.50 13.44 1.59
C LEU A 154 2.13 12.05 1.61
N ILE A 155 3.42 11.97 1.28
CA ILE A 155 4.17 10.71 1.32
C ILE A 155 5.02 10.70 2.60
N MET A 156 4.86 9.66 3.39
CA MET A 156 5.59 9.40 4.62
C MET A 156 6.29 8.06 4.53
N VAL A 157 7.35 7.92 5.31
CA VAL A 157 8.04 6.65 5.54
C VAL A 157 7.96 6.28 7.02
N ARG A 158 7.94 5.00 7.32
CA ARG A 158 7.80 4.52 8.70
C ARG A 158 8.61 3.26 8.97
N GLU A 159 8.70 2.91 10.27
CA GLU A 159 9.48 1.79 10.77
C GLU A 159 10.96 1.92 10.40
N VAL A 160 11.61 2.82 11.12
CA VAL A 160 13.01 3.21 10.93
C VAL A 160 13.94 2.04 11.17
N LEU A 161 14.90 1.84 10.27
CA LEU A 161 15.98 0.88 10.35
C LEU A 161 17.31 1.63 10.49
N MET A 162 17.98 1.46 11.62
CA MET A 162 19.27 2.12 11.91
C MET A 162 20.46 1.32 11.38
N ASP A 163 20.31 0.01 11.26
CA ASP A 163 21.39 -0.90 10.84
C ASP A 163 20.81 -2.22 10.26
N SER A 164 21.72 -3.08 9.83
CA SER A 164 21.37 -4.36 9.21
C SER A 164 20.99 -5.46 10.20
N SER A 165 20.99 -5.22 11.51
CA SER A 165 20.60 -6.24 12.51
C SER A 165 19.12 -6.60 12.44
N ASP A 166 18.27 -5.69 11.92
CA ASP A 166 16.83 -5.91 11.78
C ASP A 166 16.53 -7.20 10.99
N PRO A 167 15.58 -8.03 11.44
CA PRO A 167 15.25 -9.29 10.77
C PRO A 167 14.69 -9.12 9.35
N ALA A 168 14.22 -7.94 8.97
CA ALA A 168 13.78 -7.67 7.60
C ALA A 168 14.94 -7.54 6.59
N ILE A 169 16.17 -7.36 7.06
CA ILE A 169 17.37 -7.30 6.22
C ILE A 169 17.98 -8.69 6.13
N HIS A 170 18.13 -9.18 4.90
CA HIS A 170 18.71 -10.49 4.58
C HIS A 170 19.98 -10.34 3.75
N PRO A 171 20.96 -11.26 3.83
CA PRO A 171 21.97 -11.44 2.79
C PRO A 171 21.34 -11.70 1.42
N LEU A 172 21.99 -11.26 0.34
CA LEU A 172 21.49 -11.49 -1.02
C LEU A 172 21.27 -12.97 -1.34
N ALA A 173 22.14 -13.85 -0.82
CA ALA A 173 22.08 -15.29 -1.05
C ALA A 173 21.07 -16.03 -0.17
N SER A 174 20.31 -15.33 0.66
CA SER A 174 19.26 -15.94 1.49
C SER A 174 18.14 -16.55 0.64
N PRO A 175 17.47 -17.62 1.11
CA PRO A 175 16.27 -18.13 0.47
C PRO A 175 15.20 -17.04 0.31
N ILE A 176 14.45 -17.08 -0.79
CA ILE A 176 13.33 -16.15 -1.05
C ILE A 176 12.08 -16.57 -0.26
N ASN A 177 11.08 -15.68 -0.20
CA ASN A 177 9.78 -15.93 0.46
C ASN A 177 9.89 -16.26 1.97
N GLN A 178 10.82 -15.63 2.66
CA GLN A 178 10.96 -15.72 4.10
C GLN A 178 10.94 -14.31 4.70
N HIS A 179 10.10 -14.11 5.73
CA HIS A 179 9.88 -12.79 6.34
C HIS A 179 11.02 -12.36 7.24
N GLU A 180 11.62 -13.28 7.96
CA GLU A 180 12.60 -12.96 8.99
C GLU A 180 13.96 -13.59 8.69
N TYR A 181 15.02 -12.87 9.02
CA TYR A 181 16.36 -13.44 9.03
C TYR A 181 16.51 -14.40 10.20
N ILE A 182 16.88 -15.65 9.90
CA ILE A 182 17.13 -16.72 10.84
C ILE A 182 18.57 -17.19 10.66
N PRO A 183 19.49 -16.98 11.62
CA PRO A 183 20.91 -17.28 11.47
C PRO A 183 21.22 -18.74 11.10
N GLU A 184 20.40 -19.69 11.57
CA GLU A 184 20.57 -21.14 11.32
C GLU A 184 20.17 -21.54 9.90
N VAL A 185 19.41 -20.70 9.18
CA VAL A 185 18.86 -20.97 7.84
C VAL A 185 19.51 -20.11 6.77
N HIS A 186 19.88 -18.88 7.13
CA HIS A 186 20.39 -17.89 6.21
C HIS A 186 21.93 -17.78 6.28
N PRO A 187 22.59 -17.37 5.18
CA PRO A 187 24.01 -17.01 5.25
C PRO A 187 24.30 -15.94 6.31
N GLU A 188 25.56 -15.87 6.75
CA GLU A 188 26.00 -14.85 7.69
C GLU A 188 25.71 -13.44 7.14
N LYS A 189 25.18 -12.58 7.99
CA LYS A 189 24.79 -11.21 7.65
C LYS A 189 25.82 -10.20 8.13
N SER A 190 26.36 -9.40 7.20
CA SER A 190 27.25 -8.30 7.55
C SER A 190 26.52 -7.25 8.36
N PHE A 191 27.16 -6.76 9.44
CA PHE A 191 26.64 -5.63 10.21
C PHE A 191 27.02 -4.31 9.53
N ILE A 192 26.02 -3.49 9.21
CA ILE A 192 26.17 -2.19 8.56
C ILE A 192 25.22 -1.20 9.23
N THR A 193 25.74 -0.07 9.68
CA THR A 193 24.92 1.07 10.14
C THR A 193 24.49 1.92 8.96
N PHE A 194 23.21 2.30 8.94
CA PHE A 194 22.62 3.09 7.86
C PHE A 194 22.67 4.59 8.18
N SER A 195 23.24 5.38 7.27
CA SER A 195 23.30 6.83 7.36
C SER A 195 23.07 7.44 5.95
N PRO A 196 21.91 8.00 5.68
CA PRO A 196 20.71 8.12 6.55
C PRO A 196 20.08 6.75 6.89
N PRO A 197 19.19 6.68 7.89
CA PRO A 197 18.46 5.47 8.22
C PRO A 197 17.58 5.02 7.08
N LEU A 198 17.26 3.72 7.01
CA LEU A 198 16.30 3.16 6.07
C LEU A 198 14.91 3.00 6.71
N TYR A 199 13.96 2.54 5.93
CA TYR A 199 12.57 2.39 6.37
C TYR A 199 11.99 1.07 5.85
N LYS A 200 10.89 0.60 6.48
CA LYS A 200 10.20 -0.62 6.02
C LYS A 200 9.04 -0.32 5.08
N GLU A 201 8.33 0.77 5.33
CA GLU A 201 7.08 1.06 4.63
C GLU A 201 6.99 2.51 4.14
N ILE A 202 6.27 2.67 3.04
CA ILE A 202 5.73 3.95 2.59
C ILE A 202 4.25 4.03 2.96
N VAL A 203 3.80 5.24 3.30
CA VAL A 203 2.39 5.58 3.48
C VAL A 203 2.12 6.86 2.72
N CYS A 204 1.08 6.85 1.90
CA CYS A 204 0.67 8.03 1.15
C CYS A 204 -0.82 8.32 1.37
N TYR A 205 -1.12 9.57 1.65
CA TYR A 205 -2.47 10.11 1.67
C TYR A 205 -2.63 11.09 0.51
N VAL A 206 -3.66 10.88 -0.31
CA VAL A 206 -3.98 11.77 -1.44
C VAL A 206 -5.30 12.44 -1.15
N ARG A 207 -5.31 13.77 -0.99
CA ARG A 207 -6.52 14.56 -0.74
C ARG A 207 -7.19 14.93 -2.07
N LEU A 208 -8.45 14.54 -2.26
CA LEU A 208 -9.22 14.79 -3.49
C LEU A 208 -10.12 16.02 -3.39
N ARG A 209 -10.41 16.48 -2.16
CA ARG A 209 -11.12 17.73 -1.84
C ARG A 209 -10.73 18.26 -0.46
N PRO A 210 -11.01 19.52 -0.12
CA PRO A 210 -10.81 20.02 1.23
C PRO A 210 -11.63 19.21 2.26
N LEU A 211 -11.00 18.82 3.38
CA LEU A 211 -11.59 18.06 4.48
C LEU A 211 -11.29 18.71 5.81
N THR A 212 -12.31 18.91 6.65
CA THR A 212 -12.15 19.53 7.99
C THR A 212 -11.40 18.64 8.98
N ASN A 213 -11.44 17.31 8.78
CA ASN A 213 -10.78 16.31 9.62
C ASN A 213 -9.47 15.77 9.01
N TRP A 214 -8.90 16.48 8.01
CA TRP A 214 -7.68 16.01 7.31
C TRP A 214 -6.52 15.70 8.26
N ASP A 215 -6.27 16.60 9.23
CA ASP A 215 -5.20 16.40 10.21
C ASP A 215 -5.38 15.16 11.10
N THR A 216 -6.61 14.71 11.28
CA THR A 216 -6.91 13.46 12.00
C THR A 216 -6.63 12.26 11.11
N ILE A 217 -7.04 12.32 9.85
CA ILE A 217 -6.84 11.25 8.87
C ILE A 217 -5.35 10.94 8.67
N ILE A 218 -4.53 11.96 8.44
CA ILE A 218 -3.09 11.77 8.19
C ILE A 218 -2.31 11.28 9.43
N LYS A 219 -2.90 11.37 10.61
CA LYS A 219 -2.32 10.82 11.85
C LYS A 219 -2.69 9.36 12.11
N ALA A 220 -3.52 8.76 11.27
CA ALA A 220 -3.93 7.34 11.41
C ALA A 220 -2.72 6.38 11.34
N ARG A 221 -1.71 6.70 10.55
CA ARG A 221 -0.39 6.06 10.56
C ARG A 221 0.68 7.09 10.90
N LYS A 222 1.50 6.80 11.90
CA LYS A 222 2.66 7.64 12.24
C LYS A 222 3.82 7.34 11.30
N GLY A 223 4.51 8.38 10.83
CA GLY A 223 5.68 8.28 9.97
C GLY A 223 6.45 9.60 9.93
N CYS A 224 7.58 9.59 9.24
CA CYS A 224 8.35 10.79 8.92
C CYS A 224 7.98 11.25 7.51
N TYR A 225 7.78 12.55 7.31
CA TYR A 225 7.54 13.11 5.98
C TYR A 225 8.80 12.94 5.13
N LEU A 226 8.65 12.38 3.95
CA LEU A 226 9.75 12.26 3.00
C LEU A 226 9.88 13.51 2.13
N PHE A 227 8.75 14.13 1.81
CA PHE A 227 8.68 15.40 1.11
C PHE A 227 7.91 16.38 1.98
N GLU A 228 8.46 17.58 2.20
CA GLU A 228 7.74 18.61 2.96
C GLU A 228 6.42 18.93 2.24
N PRO A 229 5.29 18.88 2.94
CA PRO A 229 4.04 19.34 2.37
C PRO A 229 4.21 20.81 1.98
N LYS A 230 3.82 21.18 0.76
CA LYS A 230 3.74 22.61 0.41
C LYS A 230 2.85 23.30 1.43
N GLN A 231 3.40 24.23 2.18
CA GLN A 231 2.59 25.09 3.02
C GLN A 231 1.57 25.84 2.14
N PRO A 232 0.31 25.96 2.56
CA PRO A 232 -0.73 26.62 1.80
C PRO A 232 -0.44 28.10 1.56
#